data_dc26b5cb90f98451083ea19972f1c078
#
_entry.id   dc26b5cb90f98451083ea19972f1c078
#
_cell.length_a   1.000
_cell.length_b   1.000
_cell.length_c   1.000
_cell.angle_alpha   90.00
_cell.angle_beta   90.00
_cell.angle_gamma   90.00
#
_symmetry.space_group_name_H-M   'P 1'
#
loop_
_entity.id
_entity.type
_entity.pdbx_description
1 polymer ?
#
loop_
_entity_poly.entity_id
_entity_poly.type
_entity_poly.pdbx_seq_one_letter_code
_entity_poly.pdbx_strand_id
1 'polypeptide(L)'
;MSLRGLGELGLLERIRPYLGPGAGGDDAAVIHDGHRFLVASVDMFVEGVHFDFAWESPADVGWRALALALGDLAAKGARPEWALVSVAMPHGWEVDRLTGVYEGMHWLAAHFGMTIAGGDMSSTAGPAVLSLTVAGHVDHRPLARADIKPGWTVGVTGPLGAAAVALRERKAWRLLPLIEEGVRLNRLGLACGDISDGLVREMEKFSAMSEVGCILEAASVPRAQGAELEEALTSGEEAELVCIGPDEAIREAGLEVVGRTTEEAEVIVVGSELETTGYDHFA
;
A
#
# COMPACT_ATOMS: atom_id res chain seq x y z
N MET A 1 -9.82 23.72 -15.00
CA MET A 1 -9.39 22.32 -15.20
C MET A 1 -9.93 21.56 -14.01
N SER A 2 -10.72 20.52 -14.20
CA SER A 2 -11.23 19.68 -13.09
C SER A 2 -10.19 18.65 -12.68
N LEU A 3 -10.33 18.03 -11.49
CA LEU A 3 -9.46 16.93 -11.06
C LEU A 3 -9.59 15.71 -11.97
N ARG A 4 -10.78 15.51 -12.55
CA ARG A 4 -11.03 14.43 -13.52
C ARG A 4 -10.10 14.55 -14.73
N GLY A 5 -9.49 13.45 -15.11
CA GLY A 5 -8.64 13.33 -16.31
C GLY A 5 -7.17 13.74 -16.09
N LEU A 6 -6.75 14.02 -14.85
CA LEU A 6 -5.33 14.12 -14.49
C LEU A 6 -4.80 12.82 -13.89
N GLY A 7 -5.68 12.04 -13.24
CA GLY A 7 -5.29 10.91 -12.43
C GLY A 7 -4.46 11.32 -11.21
N GLU A 8 -4.19 10.37 -10.33
CA GLU A 8 -3.46 10.63 -9.10
C GLU A 8 -2.02 11.09 -9.37
N LEU A 9 -1.29 10.40 -10.24
CA LEU A 9 0.09 10.77 -10.61
C LEU A 9 0.18 12.19 -11.18
N GLY A 10 -0.79 12.58 -12.03
CA GLY A 10 -0.85 13.94 -12.58
C GLY A 10 -1.15 15.01 -11.54
N LEU A 11 -1.91 14.67 -10.48
CA LEU A 11 -2.16 15.57 -9.36
C LEU A 11 -0.91 15.70 -8.47
N LEU A 12 -0.20 14.61 -8.19
CA LEU A 12 1.08 14.64 -7.45
C LEU A 12 2.10 15.54 -8.14
N GLU A 13 2.22 15.49 -9.48
CA GLU A 13 3.08 16.40 -10.22
C GLU A 13 2.71 17.88 -10.03
N ARG A 14 1.42 18.20 -9.90
CA ARG A 14 0.94 19.57 -9.68
C ARG A 14 1.28 20.11 -8.29
N ILE A 15 1.31 19.27 -7.28
CA ILE A 15 1.63 19.68 -5.90
C ILE A 15 3.12 19.53 -5.57
N ARG A 16 3.89 18.82 -6.39
CA ARG A 16 5.34 18.59 -6.18
C ARG A 16 6.13 19.87 -5.85
N PRO A 17 5.89 21.06 -6.48
CA PRO A 17 6.58 22.29 -6.14
C PRO A 17 6.37 22.78 -4.71
N TYR A 18 5.37 22.28 -4.01
CA TYR A 18 5.04 22.65 -2.63
C TYR A 18 5.50 21.62 -1.61
N LEU A 19 6.06 20.50 -2.06
CA LEU A 19 6.56 19.43 -1.20
C LEU A 19 8.04 19.62 -0.92
N GLY A 20 8.52 19.03 0.16
CA GLY A 20 9.94 18.97 0.47
C GLY A 20 10.73 18.15 -0.56
N PRO A 21 12.06 18.34 -0.66
CA PRO A 21 12.89 17.56 -1.57
C PRO A 21 12.76 16.05 -1.33
N GLY A 22 12.46 15.30 -2.40
CA GLY A 22 12.27 13.86 -2.35
C GLY A 22 10.94 13.39 -1.75
N ALA A 23 10.03 14.31 -1.41
CA ALA A 23 8.71 13.97 -0.92
C ALA A 23 7.72 13.70 -2.07
N GLY A 24 6.74 12.84 -1.79
CA GLY A 24 5.65 12.47 -2.71
C GLY A 24 6.06 11.40 -3.72
N GLY A 25 5.30 10.31 -3.72
CA GLY A 25 5.43 9.20 -4.66
C GLY A 25 6.07 7.92 -4.09
N ASP A 26 6.73 7.96 -2.94
CA ASP A 26 7.13 6.75 -2.20
C ASP A 26 6.06 6.36 -1.18
N ASP A 27 6.04 5.12 -0.68
CA ASP A 27 5.03 4.61 0.26
C ASP A 27 5.01 5.42 1.55
N ALA A 28 6.16 5.80 2.07
CA ALA A 28 6.26 6.52 3.32
C ALA A 28 7.33 7.61 3.30
N ALA A 29 7.18 8.60 4.15
CA ALA A 29 8.24 9.54 4.47
C ALA A 29 9.32 8.86 5.30
N VAL A 30 10.59 9.00 4.90
CA VAL A 30 11.76 8.45 5.60
C VAL A 30 12.62 9.60 6.09
N ILE A 31 12.68 9.77 7.41
CA ILE A 31 13.33 10.93 8.06
C ILE A 31 14.43 10.43 9.01
N HIS A 32 15.67 10.90 8.82
CA HIS A 32 16.76 10.59 9.73
C HIS A 32 16.62 11.39 11.04
N ASP A 33 16.47 10.70 12.16
CA ASP A 33 16.28 11.32 13.49
C ASP A 33 17.56 11.53 14.28
N GLY A 34 18.72 11.31 13.65
CA GLY A 34 20.05 11.40 14.27
C GLY A 34 20.66 10.05 14.65
N HIS A 35 19.86 8.99 14.79
CA HIS A 35 20.30 7.63 15.15
C HIS A 35 19.72 6.57 14.23
N ARG A 36 18.41 6.67 13.94
CA ARG A 36 17.65 5.74 13.12
C ARG A 36 16.90 6.53 12.05
N PHE A 37 16.10 5.83 11.28
CA PHE A 37 15.17 6.45 10.33
C PHE A 37 13.74 6.27 10.82
N LEU A 38 13.05 7.37 11.07
CA LEU A 38 11.61 7.40 11.26
C LEU A 38 10.96 7.17 9.90
N VAL A 39 10.07 6.20 9.83
CA VAL A 39 9.20 5.94 8.69
C VAL A 39 7.79 6.30 9.10
N ALA A 40 7.13 7.16 8.33
CA ALA A 40 5.77 7.60 8.61
C ALA A 40 4.96 7.69 7.33
N SER A 41 3.74 7.17 7.36
CA SER A 41 2.77 7.28 6.29
C SER A 41 1.41 7.72 6.79
N VAL A 42 0.55 8.16 5.87
CA VAL A 42 -0.84 8.52 6.13
C VAL A 42 -1.74 7.99 5.03
N ASP A 43 -2.75 7.23 5.44
CA ASP A 43 -3.80 6.74 4.56
C ASP A 43 -5.17 7.32 4.90
N MET A 44 -6.03 7.35 3.89
CA MET A 44 -7.39 7.86 4.02
C MET A 44 -8.41 6.84 3.49
N PHE A 45 -9.41 6.52 4.31
CA PHE A 45 -10.49 5.60 3.99
C PHE A 45 -11.82 6.34 4.01
N VAL A 46 -12.57 6.24 2.92
CA VAL A 46 -13.85 6.94 2.70
C VAL A 46 -14.97 5.93 2.57
N GLU A 47 -16.04 6.08 3.36
CA GLU A 47 -17.25 5.25 3.29
C GLU A 47 -17.88 5.34 1.89
N GLY A 48 -18.25 4.20 1.32
CA GLY A 48 -18.76 4.08 -0.04
C GLY A 48 -17.68 4.07 -1.13
N VAL A 49 -16.39 4.24 -0.77
CA VAL A 49 -15.24 4.08 -1.67
C VAL A 49 -14.39 2.90 -1.21
N HIS A 50 -13.88 2.95 0.02
CA HIS A 50 -12.98 1.95 0.57
C HIS A 50 -13.70 0.94 1.49
N PHE A 51 -14.83 1.29 2.09
CA PHE A 51 -15.61 0.41 2.97
C PHE A 51 -17.10 0.71 2.90
N ASP A 52 -17.91 -0.31 3.23
CA ASP A 52 -19.36 -0.21 3.25
C ASP A 52 -19.93 -1.04 4.41
N PHE A 53 -20.49 -0.34 5.40
CA PHE A 53 -21.15 -0.96 6.55
C PHE A 53 -22.43 -1.75 6.22
N ALA A 54 -22.89 -1.76 4.95
CA ALA A 54 -23.98 -2.62 4.54
C ALA A 54 -23.59 -4.12 4.58
N TRP A 55 -22.27 -4.42 4.53
CA TRP A 55 -21.77 -5.80 4.55
C TRP A 55 -20.50 -6.00 5.40
N GLU A 56 -19.81 -4.93 5.81
CA GLU A 56 -18.64 -5.00 6.69
C GLU A 56 -19.03 -4.64 8.14
N SER A 57 -18.52 -5.38 9.10
CA SER A 57 -18.63 -4.98 10.49
C SER A 57 -17.70 -3.79 10.81
N PRO A 58 -18.06 -2.92 11.77
CA PRO A 58 -17.17 -1.84 12.16
C PRO A 58 -15.75 -2.31 12.57
N ALA A 59 -15.65 -3.46 13.22
CA ALA A 59 -14.36 -4.02 13.63
C ALA A 59 -13.54 -4.51 12.42
N ASP A 60 -14.16 -5.05 11.37
CA ASP A 60 -13.47 -5.44 10.14
C ASP A 60 -12.94 -4.20 9.40
N VAL A 61 -13.73 -3.14 9.32
CA VAL A 61 -13.31 -1.86 8.73
C VAL A 61 -12.11 -1.28 9.48
N GLY A 62 -12.17 -1.23 10.82
CA GLY A 62 -11.06 -0.73 11.64
C GLY A 62 -9.79 -1.56 11.49
N TRP A 63 -9.91 -2.90 11.49
CA TRP A 63 -8.78 -3.80 11.24
C TRP A 63 -8.15 -3.52 9.90
N ARG A 64 -8.95 -3.53 8.82
CA ARG A 64 -8.46 -3.36 7.44
C ARG A 64 -7.82 -1.98 7.23
N ALA A 65 -8.44 -0.92 7.72
CA ALA A 65 -7.88 0.43 7.61
C ALA A 65 -6.49 0.54 8.25
N LEU A 66 -6.30 -0.01 9.45
CA LEU A 66 -4.97 -0.02 10.07
C LEU A 66 -4.01 -0.97 9.36
N ALA A 67 -4.49 -2.12 8.87
CA ALA A 67 -3.64 -3.10 8.20
C ALA A 67 -3.05 -2.56 6.89
N LEU A 68 -3.87 -1.87 6.08
CA LEU A 68 -3.42 -1.25 4.83
C LEU A 68 -2.41 -0.13 5.11
N ALA A 69 -2.69 0.78 6.04
CA ALA A 69 -1.72 1.80 6.43
C ALA A 69 -0.37 1.22 6.92
N LEU A 70 -0.39 0.05 7.56
CA LEU A 70 0.82 -0.65 7.99
C LEU A 70 1.55 -1.33 6.81
N GLY A 71 0.92 -1.51 5.66
CA GLY A 71 1.54 -1.97 4.41
C GLY A 71 2.72 -1.09 4.01
N ASP A 72 2.57 0.23 4.10
CA ASP A 72 3.62 1.20 3.82
C ASP A 72 4.85 1.02 4.72
N LEU A 73 4.61 0.76 6.01
CA LEU A 73 5.71 0.49 6.94
C LEU A 73 6.39 -0.84 6.62
N ALA A 74 5.62 -1.86 6.23
CA ALA A 74 6.16 -3.14 5.80
C ALA A 74 7.03 -2.96 4.55
N ALA A 75 6.57 -2.21 3.54
CA ALA A 75 7.34 -1.89 2.33
C ALA A 75 8.70 -1.24 2.64
N LYS A 76 8.76 -0.41 3.68
CA LYS A 76 10.01 0.24 4.14
C LYS A 76 10.75 -0.53 5.23
N GLY A 77 10.31 -1.73 5.58
CA GLY A 77 10.95 -2.57 6.60
C GLY A 77 10.96 -1.96 7.99
N ALA A 78 10.00 -1.10 8.30
CA ALA A 78 9.89 -0.42 9.58
C ALA A 78 8.97 -1.20 10.54
N ARG A 79 9.38 -1.28 11.82
CA ARG A 79 8.53 -1.81 12.87
C ARG A 79 7.59 -0.72 13.37
N PRO A 80 6.27 -0.94 13.35
CA PRO A 80 5.31 0.05 13.79
C PRO A 80 5.44 0.30 15.29
N GLU A 81 5.37 1.57 15.70
CA GLU A 81 5.43 1.99 17.09
C GLU A 81 4.14 2.67 17.54
N TRP A 82 3.57 3.52 16.71
CA TRP A 82 2.36 4.25 17.04
C TRP A 82 1.52 4.63 15.82
N ALA A 83 0.25 4.92 16.08
CA ALA A 83 -0.66 5.50 15.11
C ALA A 83 -1.41 6.70 15.68
N LEU A 84 -1.80 7.64 14.82
CA LEU A 84 -2.81 8.67 15.06
C LEU A 84 -4.00 8.41 14.15
N VAL A 85 -5.22 8.54 14.69
CA VAL A 85 -6.45 8.26 13.96
C VAL A 85 -7.35 9.49 13.98
N SER A 86 -7.56 10.10 12.82
CA SER A 86 -8.54 11.18 12.66
C SER A 86 -9.81 10.64 12.01
N VAL A 87 -10.97 10.97 12.59
CA VAL A 87 -12.27 10.49 12.11
C VAL A 87 -13.20 11.68 11.85
N ALA A 88 -13.69 11.79 10.61
CA ALA A 88 -14.83 12.63 10.30
C ALA A 88 -16.05 11.72 10.07
N MET A 89 -17.12 11.88 10.86
CA MET A 89 -18.27 10.98 10.84
C MET A 89 -19.58 11.72 10.74
N PRO A 90 -20.61 11.14 10.06
CA PRO A 90 -21.96 11.69 10.07
C PRO A 90 -22.55 11.75 11.48
N HIS A 91 -23.32 12.79 11.79
CA HIS A 91 -23.99 12.95 13.08
C HIS A 91 -24.92 11.78 13.46
N GLY A 92 -25.38 11.00 12.48
CA GLY A 92 -26.26 9.84 12.69
C GLY A 92 -25.54 8.54 13.00
N TRP A 93 -24.21 8.53 13.18
CA TRP A 93 -23.53 7.32 13.60
C TRP A 93 -23.88 6.96 15.04
N GLU A 94 -24.16 5.68 15.27
CA GLU A 94 -24.28 5.14 16.61
C GLU A 94 -22.89 5.01 17.25
N VAL A 95 -22.82 5.19 18.58
CA VAL A 95 -21.57 5.09 19.33
C VAL A 95 -20.90 3.73 19.13
N ASP A 96 -21.70 2.65 19.10
CA ASP A 96 -21.20 1.28 18.89
C ASP A 96 -20.50 1.08 17.55
N ARG A 97 -20.88 1.85 16.52
CA ARG A 97 -20.17 1.82 15.22
C ARG A 97 -18.77 2.41 15.35
N LEU A 98 -18.65 3.56 16.01
CA LEU A 98 -17.34 4.18 16.25
C LEU A 98 -16.46 3.29 17.13
N THR A 99 -17.00 2.81 18.25
CA THR A 99 -16.24 1.94 19.17
C THR A 99 -15.81 0.65 18.50
N GLY A 100 -16.66 0.05 17.67
CA GLY A 100 -16.31 -1.16 16.90
C GLY A 100 -15.16 -0.92 15.91
N VAL A 101 -15.12 0.23 15.22
CA VAL A 101 -13.98 0.59 14.35
C VAL A 101 -12.69 0.66 15.18
N TYR A 102 -12.70 1.33 16.33
CA TYR A 102 -11.53 1.39 17.21
C TYR A 102 -11.15 0.04 17.82
N GLU A 103 -12.12 -0.84 18.07
CA GLU A 103 -11.88 -2.22 18.53
C GLU A 103 -11.07 -3.01 17.50
N GLY A 104 -11.45 -2.96 16.22
CA GLY A 104 -10.70 -3.62 15.15
C GLY A 104 -9.27 -3.10 15.04
N MET A 105 -9.08 -1.79 15.06
CA MET A 105 -7.75 -1.18 15.08
C MET A 105 -6.95 -1.61 16.32
N HIS A 106 -7.57 -1.62 17.49
CA HIS A 106 -6.92 -2.00 18.75
C HIS A 106 -6.41 -3.44 18.73
N TRP A 107 -7.19 -4.38 18.19
CA TRP A 107 -6.76 -5.78 18.10
C TRP A 107 -5.52 -5.94 17.20
N LEU A 108 -5.48 -5.24 16.06
CA LEU A 108 -4.31 -5.28 15.18
C LEU A 108 -3.11 -4.55 15.80
N ALA A 109 -3.34 -3.39 16.41
CA ALA A 109 -2.28 -2.64 17.10
C ALA A 109 -1.64 -3.49 18.22
N ALA A 110 -2.45 -4.19 19.00
CA ALA A 110 -1.97 -5.10 20.06
C ALA A 110 -1.16 -6.27 19.47
N HIS A 111 -1.55 -6.80 18.31
CA HIS A 111 -0.80 -7.86 17.64
C HIS A 111 0.64 -7.44 17.31
N PHE A 112 0.86 -6.20 16.88
CA PHE A 112 2.19 -5.66 16.55
C PHE A 112 2.86 -4.93 17.73
N GLY A 113 2.23 -4.87 18.91
CA GLY A 113 2.77 -4.17 20.05
C GLY A 113 2.85 -2.66 19.90
N MET A 114 2.09 -2.08 18.95
CA MET A 114 2.03 -0.66 18.71
C MET A 114 0.89 0.02 19.49
N THR A 115 0.93 1.34 19.59
CA THR A 115 -0.05 2.14 20.35
C THR A 115 -0.85 3.05 19.43
N ILE A 116 -2.18 3.08 19.58
CA ILE A 116 -2.99 4.20 19.06
C ILE A 116 -2.80 5.37 20.03
N ALA A 117 -1.93 6.31 19.66
CA ALA A 117 -1.42 7.35 20.56
C ALA A 117 -2.36 8.56 20.67
N GLY A 118 -3.33 8.69 19.77
CA GLY A 118 -4.27 9.81 19.75
C GLY A 118 -4.91 9.99 18.38
N GLY A 119 -5.40 11.20 18.12
CA GLY A 119 -6.06 11.55 16.86
C GLY A 119 -6.97 12.74 17.02
N ASP A 120 -7.94 12.87 16.11
CA ASP A 120 -8.92 13.94 16.09
C ASP A 120 -10.30 13.41 15.71
N MET A 121 -11.36 14.13 16.13
CA MET A 121 -12.73 13.77 15.81
C MET A 121 -13.47 15.00 15.29
N SER A 122 -14.12 14.84 14.14
CA SER A 122 -14.93 15.87 13.52
C SER A 122 -16.24 15.29 13.00
N SER A 123 -17.14 16.16 12.61
CA SER A 123 -18.37 15.73 11.93
C SER A 123 -18.36 16.09 10.46
N THR A 124 -19.09 15.32 9.65
CA THR A 124 -19.31 15.58 8.22
C THR A 124 -20.78 15.47 7.87
N ALA A 125 -21.21 16.21 6.85
CA ALA A 125 -22.53 16.03 6.23
C ALA A 125 -22.52 14.96 5.12
N GLY A 126 -21.34 14.50 4.71
CA GLY A 126 -21.09 13.46 3.71
C GLY A 126 -20.76 12.11 4.33
N PRO A 127 -20.12 11.22 3.56
CA PRO A 127 -19.67 9.92 4.03
C PRO A 127 -18.64 10.06 5.18
N ALA A 128 -18.47 8.99 5.94
CA ALA A 128 -17.43 8.96 6.95
C ALA A 128 -16.05 8.87 6.31
N VAL A 129 -15.06 9.46 6.98
CA VAL A 129 -13.66 9.43 6.58
C VAL A 129 -12.80 9.04 7.77
N LEU A 130 -11.95 8.04 7.59
CA LEU A 130 -10.91 7.67 8.53
C LEU A 130 -9.57 8.08 7.92
N SER A 131 -8.74 8.79 8.67
CA SER A 131 -7.37 9.09 8.25
C SER A 131 -6.42 8.56 9.33
N LEU A 132 -5.54 7.65 8.92
CA LEU A 132 -4.61 6.96 9.81
C LEU A 132 -3.20 7.39 9.48
N THR A 133 -2.53 8.02 10.43
CA THR A 133 -1.07 8.20 10.36
C THR A 133 -0.42 7.09 11.15
N VAL A 134 0.49 6.36 10.52
CA VAL A 134 1.27 5.29 11.16
C VAL A 134 2.75 5.64 11.13
N ALA A 135 3.46 5.26 12.18
CA ALA A 135 4.90 5.51 12.24
C ALA A 135 5.65 4.40 12.97
N GLY A 136 6.88 4.23 12.56
CA GLY A 136 7.82 3.26 13.12
C GLY A 136 9.26 3.62 12.77
N HIS A 137 10.20 2.75 13.11
CA HIS A 137 11.61 2.98 12.84
C HIS A 137 12.29 1.81 12.14
N VAL A 138 13.34 2.15 11.42
CA VAL A 138 14.29 1.22 10.81
C VAL A 138 15.71 1.69 11.07
N ASP A 139 16.67 0.75 11.23
CA ASP A 139 18.04 1.07 11.64
C ASP A 139 18.90 1.66 10.50
N HIS A 140 18.54 1.40 9.25
CA HIS A 140 19.22 1.91 8.07
C HIS A 140 18.22 2.43 7.05
N ARG A 141 18.65 3.35 6.19
CA ARG A 141 17.78 3.94 5.17
C ARG A 141 17.27 2.84 4.23
N PRO A 142 15.95 2.62 4.15
CA PRO A 142 15.37 1.72 3.17
C PRO A 142 15.57 2.27 1.75
N LEU A 143 15.60 1.38 0.75
CA LEU A 143 15.57 1.81 -0.64
C LEU A 143 14.19 2.43 -0.95
N ALA A 144 14.24 3.57 -1.63
CA ALA A 144 13.06 4.23 -2.17
C ALA A 144 12.69 3.63 -3.54
N ARG A 145 11.49 3.90 -4.01
CA ARG A 145 11.09 3.57 -5.40
C ARG A 145 12.07 4.15 -6.43
N ALA A 146 12.65 5.33 -6.15
CA ALA A 146 13.63 5.98 -7.00
C ALA A 146 15.01 5.31 -7.05
N ASP A 147 15.31 4.40 -6.13
CA ASP A 147 16.64 3.79 -6.02
C ASP A 147 16.82 2.53 -6.91
N ILE A 148 15.78 2.07 -7.61
CA ILE A 148 15.86 0.89 -8.49
C ILE A 148 16.72 1.13 -9.72
N LYS A 149 17.20 0.05 -10.32
CA LYS A 149 18.11 0.12 -11.47
C LYS A 149 17.63 -0.82 -12.59
N PRO A 150 17.94 -0.50 -13.86
CA PRO A 150 17.70 -1.42 -14.96
C PRO A 150 18.38 -2.76 -14.78
N GLY A 151 17.75 -3.84 -15.25
CA GLY A 151 18.24 -5.21 -15.15
C GLY A 151 18.03 -5.91 -13.81
N TRP A 152 17.39 -5.23 -12.85
CA TRP A 152 16.98 -5.84 -11.58
C TRP A 152 15.76 -6.74 -11.76
N THR A 153 15.63 -7.72 -10.89
CA THR A 153 14.51 -8.66 -10.88
C THR A 153 13.37 -8.10 -10.04
N VAL A 154 12.14 -8.30 -10.52
CA VAL A 154 10.89 -7.97 -9.81
C VAL A 154 10.32 -9.26 -9.24
N GLY A 155 10.03 -9.27 -7.96
CA GLY A 155 9.41 -10.38 -7.25
C GLY A 155 8.28 -9.93 -6.36
N VAL A 156 7.35 -10.83 -6.04
CA VAL A 156 6.26 -10.63 -5.08
C VAL A 156 6.36 -11.62 -3.94
N THR A 157 5.86 -11.24 -2.78
CA THR A 157 5.94 -12.05 -1.54
C THR A 157 4.95 -13.22 -1.55
N GLY A 158 3.87 -13.14 -2.34
CA GLY A 158 2.85 -14.17 -2.38
C GLY A 158 1.79 -13.94 -3.45
N PRO A 159 0.68 -14.72 -3.38
CA PRO A 159 -0.37 -14.72 -4.38
C PRO A 159 -1.26 -13.49 -4.29
N LEU A 160 -1.58 -12.87 -5.44
CA LEU A 160 -2.34 -11.64 -5.59
C LEU A 160 -3.79 -11.89 -6.01
N GLY A 161 -4.66 -10.90 -5.81
CA GLY A 161 -6.09 -10.92 -6.16
C GLY A 161 -7.00 -11.36 -5.00
N ALA A 162 -6.46 -11.59 -3.79
CA ALA A 162 -7.25 -12.03 -2.65
C ALA A 162 -8.26 -10.97 -2.18
N ALA A 163 -7.87 -9.70 -2.20
CA ALA A 163 -8.74 -8.58 -1.86
C ALA A 163 -9.92 -8.47 -2.84
N ALA A 164 -9.66 -8.60 -4.16
CA ALA A 164 -10.71 -8.59 -5.18
C ALA A 164 -11.73 -9.73 -4.99
N VAL A 165 -11.26 -10.94 -4.69
CA VAL A 165 -12.14 -12.06 -4.38
C VAL A 165 -13.01 -11.75 -3.17
N ALA A 166 -12.43 -11.23 -2.09
CA ALA A 166 -13.17 -10.88 -0.89
C ALA A 166 -14.22 -9.80 -1.15
N LEU A 167 -13.89 -8.76 -1.89
CA LEU A 167 -14.79 -7.68 -2.29
C LEU A 167 -15.96 -8.20 -3.15
N ARG A 168 -15.65 -9.00 -4.18
CA ARG A 168 -16.67 -9.60 -5.07
C ARG A 168 -17.64 -10.50 -4.32
N GLU A 169 -17.14 -11.24 -3.31
CA GLU A 169 -17.94 -12.12 -2.48
C GLU A 169 -18.59 -11.39 -1.27
N ARG A 170 -18.32 -10.11 -1.09
CA ARG A 170 -18.72 -9.30 0.08
C ARG A 170 -18.35 -9.95 1.41
N LYS A 171 -17.13 -10.44 1.48
CA LYS A 171 -16.53 -11.02 2.69
C LYS A 171 -15.57 -10.05 3.34
N ALA A 172 -15.54 -10.03 4.65
CA ALA A 172 -14.54 -9.26 5.38
C ALA A 172 -13.12 -9.71 4.99
N TRP A 173 -12.27 -8.74 4.66
CA TRP A 173 -10.87 -8.94 4.31
C TRP A 173 -9.98 -8.49 5.48
N ARG A 174 -9.60 -9.44 6.33
CA ARG A 174 -8.68 -9.20 7.46
C ARG A 174 -7.26 -9.62 7.09
N LEU A 175 -6.60 -8.81 6.27
CA LEU A 175 -5.21 -9.02 5.94
C LEU A 175 -4.30 -8.78 7.17
N LEU A 176 -3.12 -9.38 7.15
CA LEU A 176 -2.03 -9.09 8.08
C LEU A 176 -0.87 -8.46 7.31
N PRO A 177 -0.48 -7.22 7.63
CA PRO A 177 0.65 -6.58 6.96
C PRO A 177 1.94 -7.33 7.26
N LEU A 178 2.79 -7.49 6.24
CA LEU A 178 4.00 -8.31 6.27
C LEU A 178 5.19 -7.60 6.96
N ILE A 179 5.01 -7.12 8.19
CA ILE A 179 6.00 -6.30 8.90
C ILE A 179 7.35 -7.02 9.06
N GLU A 180 7.36 -8.25 9.59
CA GLU A 180 8.61 -8.98 9.81
C GLU A 180 9.28 -9.37 8.48
N GLU A 181 8.48 -9.67 7.48
CA GLU A 181 8.96 -9.94 6.14
C GLU A 181 9.57 -8.67 5.52
N GLY A 182 8.90 -7.54 5.60
CA GLY A 182 9.42 -6.25 5.16
C GLY A 182 10.76 -5.89 5.80
N VAL A 183 10.90 -6.13 7.12
CA VAL A 183 12.19 -5.96 7.83
C VAL A 183 13.26 -6.85 7.24
N ARG A 184 12.95 -8.11 6.92
CA ARG A 184 13.88 -9.05 6.30
C ARG A 184 14.29 -8.61 4.89
N LEU A 185 13.32 -8.22 4.07
CA LEU A 185 13.51 -7.76 2.69
C LEU A 185 14.36 -6.48 2.62
N ASN A 186 14.10 -5.53 3.51
CA ASN A 186 14.91 -4.31 3.62
C ASN A 186 16.39 -4.61 3.95
N ARG A 187 16.63 -5.57 4.85
CA ARG A 187 18.02 -6.01 5.18
C ARG A 187 18.76 -6.64 4.02
N LEU A 188 18.04 -7.25 3.08
CA LEU A 188 18.60 -7.80 1.83
C LEU A 188 18.84 -6.70 0.78
N GLY A 189 18.50 -5.45 1.08
CA GLY A 189 18.69 -4.32 0.17
C GLY A 189 17.71 -4.32 -1.00
N LEU A 190 16.49 -4.78 -0.80
CA LEU A 190 15.42 -4.73 -1.80
C LEU A 190 14.63 -3.43 -1.67
N ALA A 191 14.28 -2.82 -2.80
CA ALA A 191 13.31 -1.75 -2.88
C ALA A 191 11.92 -2.38 -2.95
N CYS A 192 11.11 -2.20 -1.90
CA CYS A 192 9.77 -2.76 -1.84
C CYS A 192 8.70 -1.67 -1.83
N GLY A 193 7.52 -1.99 -2.37
CA GLY A 193 6.28 -1.25 -2.28
C GLY A 193 5.15 -2.18 -1.85
N ASP A 194 4.16 -1.66 -1.15
CA ASP A 194 2.90 -2.36 -0.93
C ASP A 194 2.02 -2.31 -2.19
N ILE A 195 1.15 -3.28 -2.36
CA ILE A 195 0.28 -3.36 -3.54
C ILE A 195 -1.10 -2.79 -3.18
N SER A 196 -1.15 -1.46 -3.04
CA SER A 196 -2.36 -0.73 -2.63
C SER A 196 -3.37 -0.52 -3.77
N ASP A 197 -2.89 -0.32 -5.01
CA ASP A 197 -3.72 0.00 -6.19
C ASP A 197 -3.61 -1.04 -7.31
N GLY A 198 -2.89 -2.12 -7.08
CA GLY A 198 -2.60 -3.19 -8.03
C GLY A 198 -1.14 -3.24 -8.45
N LEU A 199 -0.67 -4.45 -8.80
CA LEU A 199 0.74 -4.70 -9.14
C LEU A 199 1.23 -3.81 -10.29
N VAL A 200 0.45 -3.68 -11.36
CA VAL A 200 0.85 -2.90 -12.52
C VAL A 200 0.93 -1.41 -12.16
N ARG A 201 -0.06 -0.90 -11.42
CA ARG A 201 -0.06 0.48 -10.93
C ARG A 201 1.14 0.75 -10.02
N GLU A 202 1.49 -0.18 -9.16
CA GLU A 202 2.65 -0.04 -8.28
C GLU A 202 3.95 0.02 -9.10
N MET A 203 4.08 -0.78 -10.17
CA MET A 203 5.23 -0.68 -11.08
C MET A 203 5.26 0.65 -11.85
N GLU A 204 4.10 1.24 -12.18
CA GLU A 204 4.04 2.59 -12.76
C GLU A 204 4.55 3.66 -11.78
N LYS A 205 4.24 3.53 -10.47
CA LYS A 205 4.78 4.41 -9.42
C LYS A 205 6.31 4.29 -9.32
N PHE A 206 6.84 3.06 -9.32
CA PHE A 206 8.30 2.82 -9.38
C PHE A 206 8.92 3.47 -10.61
N SER A 207 8.34 3.26 -11.79
CA SER A 207 8.83 3.82 -13.06
C SER A 207 8.82 5.34 -13.06
N ALA A 208 7.75 5.96 -12.59
CA ALA A 208 7.61 7.42 -12.52
C ALA A 208 8.66 8.08 -11.60
N MET A 209 9.10 7.37 -10.54
CA MET A 209 10.09 7.90 -9.60
C MET A 209 11.53 7.63 -9.98
N SER A 210 11.81 6.50 -10.62
CA SER A 210 13.17 6.05 -10.95
C SER A 210 13.59 6.36 -12.38
N GLU A 211 12.65 6.66 -13.28
CA GLU A 211 12.84 6.70 -14.72
C GLU A 211 13.29 5.33 -15.30
N VAL A 212 12.97 4.23 -14.61
CA VAL A 212 13.29 2.84 -14.98
C VAL A 212 12.01 2.11 -15.31
N GLY A 213 11.93 1.43 -16.45
CA GLY A 213 10.74 0.66 -16.81
C GLY A 213 10.72 -0.75 -16.26
N CYS A 214 9.71 -1.52 -16.65
CA CYS A 214 9.54 -2.89 -16.21
C CYS A 214 8.81 -3.72 -17.27
N ILE A 215 9.22 -4.98 -17.42
CA ILE A 215 8.46 -6.01 -18.12
C ILE A 215 7.96 -7.01 -17.07
N LEU A 216 6.65 -7.13 -16.96
CA LEU A 216 5.96 -8.13 -16.15
C LEU A 216 5.50 -9.29 -17.03
N GLU A 217 5.73 -10.51 -16.57
CA GLU A 217 5.26 -11.74 -17.21
C GLU A 217 3.95 -12.18 -16.53
N ALA A 218 2.79 -11.88 -17.14
CA ALA A 218 1.48 -12.16 -16.56
C ALA A 218 1.30 -13.62 -16.11
N ALA A 219 1.85 -14.57 -16.86
CA ALA A 219 1.79 -15.99 -16.55
C ALA A 219 2.59 -16.38 -15.28
N SER A 220 3.54 -15.56 -14.85
CA SER A 220 4.38 -15.77 -13.68
C SER A 220 3.80 -15.16 -12.40
N VAL A 221 2.75 -14.34 -12.50
CA VAL A 221 2.10 -13.73 -11.33
C VAL A 221 1.31 -14.79 -10.56
N PRO A 222 1.67 -15.07 -9.29
CA PRO A 222 0.94 -16.03 -8.48
C PRO A 222 -0.42 -15.46 -8.12
N ARG A 223 -1.46 -16.30 -8.22
CA ARG A 223 -2.85 -15.90 -8.00
C ARG A 223 -3.42 -16.51 -6.75
N ALA A 224 -4.12 -15.72 -5.97
CA ALA A 224 -4.93 -16.19 -4.87
C ALA A 224 -6.04 -17.14 -5.37
N GLN A 225 -6.50 -18.03 -4.50
CA GLN A 225 -7.55 -18.97 -4.86
C GLN A 225 -8.83 -18.24 -5.27
N GLY A 226 -9.28 -18.47 -6.49
CA GLY A 226 -10.48 -17.88 -7.05
C GLY A 226 -10.26 -16.51 -7.72
N ALA A 227 -9.02 -15.99 -7.71
CA ALA A 227 -8.70 -14.74 -8.40
C ALA A 227 -8.49 -14.97 -9.91
N GLU A 228 -9.07 -14.09 -10.71
CA GLU A 228 -8.77 -13.99 -12.14
C GLU A 228 -7.40 -13.32 -12.35
N LEU A 229 -6.81 -13.53 -13.54
CA LEU A 229 -5.49 -12.94 -13.85
C LEU A 229 -5.50 -11.41 -13.78
N GLU A 230 -6.53 -10.79 -14.32
CA GLU A 230 -6.70 -9.34 -14.28
C GLU A 230 -6.80 -8.82 -12.84
N GLU A 231 -7.57 -9.51 -11.97
CA GLU A 231 -7.65 -9.18 -10.55
C GLU A 231 -6.29 -9.23 -9.86
N ALA A 232 -5.45 -10.23 -10.15
CA ALA A 232 -4.11 -10.34 -9.59
C ALA A 232 -3.14 -9.25 -10.09
N LEU A 233 -3.37 -8.71 -11.28
CA LEU A 233 -2.54 -7.66 -11.87
C LEU A 233 -2.97 -6.25 -11.46
N THR A 234 -4.27 -6.02 -11.28
CA THR A 234 -4.84 -4.67 -11.20
C THR A 234 -5.63 -4.37 -9.94
N SER A 235 -5.94 -5.36 -9.10
CA SER A 235 -6.63 -5.08 -7.84
C SER A 235 -5.64 -4.67 -6.75
N GLY A 236 -6.09 -3.73 -5.92
CA GLY A 236 -5.34 -3.23 -4.78
C GLY A 236 -5.77 -3.84 -3.45
N GLU A 237 -5.36 -3.19 -2.37
CA GLU A 237 -5.60 -3.60 -0.97
C GLU A 237 -5.03 -5.00 -0.65
N GLU A 238 -3.94 -5.39 -1.32
CA GLU A 238 -3.28 -6.68 -1.08
C GLU A 238 -2.43 -6.63 0.20
N ALA A 239 -2.24 -7.79 0.83
CA ALA A 239 -1.30 -7.92 1.96
C ALA A 239 0.16 -8.03 1.49
N GLU A 240 0.35 -8.41 0.23
CA GLU A 240 1.63 -8.74 -0.37
C GLU A 240 2.43 -7.50 -0.76
N LEU A 241 3.75 -7.69 -0.84
CA LEU A 241 4.70 -6.67 -1.30
C LEU A 241 5.24 -7.04 -2.67
N VAL A 242 5.47 -6.03 -3.52
CA VAL A 242 6.35 -6.14 -4.67
C VAL A 242 7.72 -5.62 -4.29
N CYS A 243 8.78 -6.35 -4.66
CA CYS A 243 10.15 -6.03 -4.33
C CYS A 243 11.05 -6.11 -5.54
N ILE A 244 11.98 -5.18 -5.65
CA ILE A 244 12.87 -5.03 -6.79
C ILE A 244 14.31 -4.99 -6.30
N GLY A 245 15.16 -5.79 -6.90
CA GLY A 245 16.57 -5.84 -6.53
C GLY A 245 17.41 -6.77 -7.40
N PRO A 246 18.71 -6.92 -7.06
CA PRO A 246 19.57 -7.89 -7.72
C PRO A 246 19.00 -9.31 -7.64
N ASP A 247 19.19 -10.08 -8.70
CA ASP A 247 18.66 -11.44 -8.83
C ASP A 247 19.03 -12.37 -7.66
N GLU A 248 20.23 -12.22 -7.13
CA GLU A 248 20.70 -12.98 -5.97
C GLU A 248 19.88 -12.64 -4.69
N ALA A 249 19.62 -11.37 -4.45
CA ALA A 249 18.83 -10.91 -3.29
C ALA A 249 17.37 -11.37 -3.39
N ILE A 250 16.76 -11.32 -4.58
CA ILE A 250 15.41 -11.82 -4.82
C ILE A 250 15.32 -13.33 -4.55
N ARG A 251 16.33 -14.10 -5.01
CA ARG A 251 16.37 -15.56 -4.73
C ARG A 251 16.61 -15.87 -3.26
N GLU A 252 17.51 -15.14 -2.58
CA GLU A 252 17.73 -15.27 -1.14
C GLU A 252 16.48 -14.93 -0.35
N ALA A 253 15.72 -13.93 -0.82
CA ALA A 253 14.43 -13.58 -0.26
C ALA A 253 13.35 -14.66 -0.48
N GLY A 254 13.51 -15.55 -1.45
CA GLY A 254 12.53 -16.59 -1.78
C GLY A 254 11.26 -16.02 -2.43
N LEU A 255 11.38 -14.88 -3.13
CA LEU A 255 10.23 -14.22 -3.77
C LEU A 255 9.86 -14.91 -5.09
N GLU A 256 8.58 -14.87 -5.42
CA GLU A 256 8.08 -15.31 -6.73
C GLU A 256 8.43 -14.27 -7.79
N VAL A 257 9.26 -14.67 -8.76
CA VAL A 257 9.73 -13.76 -9.82
C VAL A 257 8.61 -13.52 -10.82
N VAL A 258 8.25 -12.25 -11.00
CA VAL A 258 7.15 -11.82 -11.90
C VAL A 258 7.60 -10.93 -13.04
N GLY A 259 8.85 -10.46 -13.04
CA GLY A 259 9.33 -9.57 -14.08
C GLY A 259 10.76 -9.10 -13.89
N ARG A 260 11.12 -8.09 -14.69
CA ARG A 260 12.46 -7.50 -14.71
C ARG A 260 12.40 -6.03 -15.10
N THR A 261 13.23 -5.20 -14.49
CA THR A 261 13.35 -3.78 -14.84
C THR A 261 14.15 -3.56 -16.13
N THR A 262 13.83 -2.48 -16.85
CA THR A 262 14.39 -2.11 -18.16
C THR A 262 14.95 -0.69 -18.14
N GLU A 263 15.76 -0.34 -19.16
CA GLU A 263 16.28 1.03 -19.34
C GLU A 263 15.20 2.02 -19.81
N GLU A 264 14.24 1.56 -20.60
CA GLU A 264 13.14 2.39 -21.10
C GLU A 264 12.05 2.50 -20.02
N ALA A 265 11.68 3.74 -19.65
CA ALA A 265 10.72 4.04 -18.59
C ALA A 265 9.27 3.73 -19.02
N GLU A 266 8.98 2.47 -19.31
CA GLU A 266 7.67 1.96 -19.69
C GLU A 266 7.37 0.69 -18.89
N VAL A 267 6.12 0.52 -18.45
CA VAL A 267 5.64 -0.72 -17.83
C VAL A 267 4.89 -1.53 -18.86
N ILE A 268 5.41 -2.72 -19.17
CA ILE A 268 4.86 -3.63 -20.16
C ILE A 268 4.41 -4.91 -19.46
N VAL A 269 3.18 -5.34 -19.74
CA VAL A 269 2.66 -6.64 -19.29
C VAL A 269 2.61 -7.59 -20.47
N VAL A 270 3.44 -8.63 -20.45
CA VAL A 270 3.48 -9.65 -21.48
C VAL A 270 2.50 -10.77 -21.16
N GLY A 271 1.70 -11.16 -22.14
CA GLY A 271 0.75 -12.27 -22.01
C GLY A 271 -0.61 -11.88 -21.45
N SER A 272 -0.91 -10.59 -21.33
CA SER A 272 -2.25 -10.09 -21.01
C SER A 272 -2.50 -8.75 -21.71
N GLU A 273 -3.76 -8.55 -22.13
CA GLU A 273 -4.27 -7.23 -22.53
C GLU A 273 -5.13 -6.71 -21.38
N LEU A 274 -4.78 -5.57 -20.82
CA LEU A 274 -5.45 -5.00 -19.66
C LEU A 274 -6.33 -3.81 -20.08
N GLU A 275 -7.54 -3.74 -19.53
CA GLU A 275 -8.43 -2.57 -19.70
C GLU A 275 -8.01 -1.41 -18.78
N THR A 276 -7.37 -1.71 -17.66
CA THR A 276 -6.84 -0.75 -16.68
C THR A 276 -5.52 -1.25 -16.10
N THR A 277 -4.68 -0.35 -15.65
CA THR A 277 -3.42 -0.68 -14.95
C THR A 277 -3.58 -0.80 -13.44
N GLY A 278 -4.74 -0.46 -12.91
CA GLY A 278 -5.06 -0.48 -11.48
C GLY A 278 -6.11 0.53 -11.09
N TYR A 279 -6.29 0.73 -9.79
CA TYR A 279 -7.24 1.70 -9.25
C TYR A 279 -6.68 3.13 -9.35
N ASP A 280 -7.56 4.09 -9.63
CA ASP A 280 -7.23 5.53 -9.60
C ASP A 280 -8.47 6.30 -9.11
N HIS A 281 -8.32 7.04 -8.01
CA HIS A 281 -9.40 7.83 -7.41
C HIS A 281 -9.96 8.94 -8.30
N PHE A 282 -9.25 9.34 -9.35
CA PHE A 282 -9.56 10.50 -10.19
C PHE A 282 -9.71 10.15 -11.69
N ALA A 283 -9.70 8.85 -12.04
CA ALA A 283 -9.93 8.39 -13.42
C ALA A 283 -11.38 8.54 -13.89
#